data_96ebd5e818cb73797357e6c722d2445e
#
_entry.id   96ebd5e818cb73797357e6c722d2445e
#
_cell.length_a   1.000
_cell.length_b   1.000
_cell.length_c   1.000
_cell.angle_alpha   90.00
_cell.angle_beta   90.00
_cell.angle_gamma   90.00
#
_symmetry.space_group_name_H-M   'P 1'
#
loop_
_entity.id
_entity.type
_entity.pdbx_description
1 polymer ?
#
loop_
_entity_poly.entity_id
_entity_poly.type
_entity_poly.pdbx_seq_one_letter_code
_entity_poly.pdbx_strand_id
1 'polypeptide(L)'
;MTSSPRAPRRVAIPDFCGRPLTLSGDARQWEAAGPEEGDCLLLGLGPEDPAALPFAASGRVFWLDCPEIRRALPEAPPPPSSWREVSPEQAVSLAARCRRYFYRPGLRLAPEFWGPLLGRMAAACCPLPPRPAGADPLLILPGDERGLLHLELRHAARELGLRVLDYPPDKGGAALFPLLRRAAAHAPAMLLSVNLRGLDAEGRLAHACLAAGISVVIWCVDNPWHLLSAARGPWWRDCRICVTDASFLEGLRQAGAQHVSLLPLAVAPHMWHAPLCRRDGPPLFVGRSAFPRKGSFFAAASVPPALLAEGLELVAADDPAPPDFHWWHERLGGDCWPGTAVRCVGLGAESCSQARRVHWVRETLSQGKLRLVGDDGWRDVLPGAPVEPPVDYYAGLPELYARSGAVLNVTSLLLPHSLSQRHFDVWAAHGLLLSDATPGLEIFPASLTEPMRLRRPADLPERLEAFAASPEKTEAFCAAWREELRAKHGYARRLQTLWRLREEDGR
;
A
#
# COMPACT_ATOMS: atom_id res chain seq x y z
N MET A 1 -26.24 -19.13 -47.96
CA MET A 1 -26.88 -18.29 -46.97
C MET A 1 -25.92 -18.16 -45.80
N THR A 2 -25.12 -17.09 -45.75
CA THR A 2 -24.23 -16.80 -44.60
C THR A 2 -25.10 -16.20 -43.51
N SER A 3 -25.35 -16.98 -42.44
CA SER A 3 -26.06 -16.46 -41.28
C SER A 3 -25.25 -15.30 -40.70
N SER A 4 -25.88 -14.15 -40.54
CA SER A 4 -25.31 -13.03 -39.81
C SER A 4 -24.81 -13.53 -38.45
N PRO A 5 -23.62 -13.15 -37.98
CA PRO A 5 -23.11 -13.57 -36.67
C PRO A 5 -24.11 -13.10 -35.59
N ARG A 6 -24.64 -14.06 -34.84
CA ARG A 6 -25.55 -13.79 -33.70
C ARG A 6 -24.79 -12.90 -32.70
N ALA A 7 -25.47 -11.83 -32.23
CA ALA A 7 -24.88 -10.98 -31.21
C ALA A 7 -24.55 -11.80 -29.94
N PRO A 8 -23.38 -11.63 -29.33
CA PRO A 8 -23.01 -12.41 -28.16
C PRO A 8 -23.96 -12.15 -27.00
N ARG A 9 -24.29 -13.21 -26.27
CA ARG A 9 -25.19 -13.17 -25.11
C ARG A 9 -24.63 -12.23 -24.04
N ARG A 10 -25.49 -11.44 -23.40
CA ARG A 10 -25.14 -10.56 -22.29
C ARG A 10 -26.05 -10.83 -21.11
N VAL A 11 -25.45 -10.96 -19.92
CA VAL A 11 -26.17 -11.19 -18.66
C VAL A 11 -25.55 -10.31 -17.59
N ALA A 12 -26.38 -9.60 -16.81
CA ALA A 12 -25.92 -8.80 -15.67
C ALA A 12 -26.09 -9.61 -14.37
N ILE A 13 -25.00 -9.80 -13.63
CA ILE A 13 -25.01 -10.40 -12.30
C ILE A 13 -24.12 -9.58 -11.36
N PRO A 14 -24.33 -9.64 -10.03
CA PRO A 14 -23.45 -8.95 -9.09
C PRO A 14 -22.06 -9.57 -9.09
N ASP A 15 -21.03 -8.73 -9.03
CA ASP A 15 -19.63 -9.16 -8.77
C ASP A 15 -19.44 -9.47 -7.28
N PHE A 16 -18.25 -9.89 -6.91
CA PHE A 16 -17.85 -10.19 -5.52
C PHE A 16 -18.18 -9.05 -4.53
N CYS A 17 -18.16 -7.80 -4.99
CA CYS A 17 -18.49 -6.63 -4.18
C CYS A 17 -20.00 -6.25 -4.23
N GLY A 18 -20.86 -7.09 -4.83
CA GLY A 18 -22.27 -6.80 -5.01
C GLY A 18 -22.59 -5.78 -6.11
N ARG A 19 -21.61 -5.36 -6.92
CA ARG A 19 -21.80 -4.39 -8.00
C ARG A 19 -22.26 -5.09 -9.28
N PRO A 20 -23.19 -4.50 -10.06
CA PRO A 20 -23.63 -5.09 -11.31
C PRO A 20 -22.45 -5.22 -12.30
N LEU A 21 -22.22 -6.43 -12.78
CA LEU A 21 -21.24 -6.76 -13.80
C LEU A 21 -21.96 -7.39 -15.00
N THR A 22 -21.84 -6.76 -16.18
CA THR A 22 -22.37 -7.34 -17.42
C THR A 22 -21.39 -8.33 -17.98
N LEU A 23 -21.77 -9.61 -17.98
CA LEU A 23 -21.05 -10.69 -18.64
C LEU A 23 -21.35 -10.70 -20.13
N SER A 24 -20.35 -10.97 -20.96
CA SER A 24 -20.50 -11.11 -22.40
C SER A 24 -19.95 -12.47 -22.85
N GLY A 25 -20.67 -13.11 -23.76
CA GLY A 25 -20.22 -14.33 -24.47
C GLY A 25 -19.21 -14.07 -25.61
N ASP A 26 -18.77 -12.81 -25.82
CA ASP A 26 -17.77 -12.50 -26.82
C ASP A 26 -16.44 -13.21 -26.53
N ALA A 27 -15.89 -13.92 -27.52
CA ALA A 27 -14.64 -14.70 -27.38
C ALA A 27 -13.45 -13.87 -26.85
N ARG A 28 -13.46 -12.56 -27.05
CA ARG A 28 -12.46 -11.61 -26.49
C ARG A 28 -12.48 -11.51 -24.95
N GLN A 29 -13.51 -12.06 -24.30
CA GLN A 29 -13.55 -12.15 -22.83
C GLN A 29 -12.66 -13.27 -22.28
N TRP A 30 -12.22 -14.20 -23.12
CA TRP A 30 -11.28 -15.23 -22.72
C TRP A 30 -9.83 -14.80 -22.98
N GLU A 31 -9.00 -14.93 -21.98
CA GLU A 31 -7.56 -14.73 -22.05
C GLU A 31 -6.88 -16.04 -22.47
N ALA A 32 -6.16 -16.04 -23.59
CA ALA A 32 -5.43 -17.18 -24.06
C ALA A 32 -4.02 -17.28 -23.44
N ALA A 33 -3.59 -18.50 -23.11
CA ALA A 33 -2.25 -18.77 -22.59
C ALA A 33 -1.85 -20.23 -22.88
N GLY A 34 -0.54 -20.53 -22.81
CA GLY A 34 0.00 -21.87 -23.01
C GLY A 34 0.55 -22.09 -24.42
N PRO A 35 0.76 -23.36 -24.86
CA PRO A 35 1.23 -23.70 -26.20
C PRO A 35 0.19 -23.32 -27.26
N GLU A 36 0.62 -23.14 -28.51
CA GLU A 36 -0.26 -22.81 -29.63
C GLU A 36 -1.10 -24.00 -30.08
N GLU A 37 -0.59 -25.22 -29.93
CA GLU A 37 -1.22 -26.46 -30.33
C GLU A 37 -1.47 -27.39 -29.15
N GLY A 38 -2.33 -28.40 -29.34
CA GLY A 38 -2.63 -29.41 -28.36
C GLY A 38 -4.07 -29.36 -27.81
N ASP A 39 -4.32 -30.11 -26.75
CA ASP A 39 -5.62 -30.15 -26.05
C ASP A 39 -5.99 -28.77 -25.48
N CYS A 40 -7.29 -28.53 -25.35
CA CYS A 40 -7.83 -27.27 -24.83
C CYS A 40 -8.21 -27.42 -23.35
N LEU A 41 -7.85 -26.46 -22.51
CA LEU A 41 -8.34 -26.31 -21.13
C LEU A 41 -9.11 -24.98 -21.01
N LEU A 42 -10.43 -25.12 -20.89
CA LEU A 42 -11.34 -24.00 -20.75
C LEU A 42 -11.65 -23.73 -19.27
N LEU A 43 -11.36 -22.54 -18.81
CA LEU A 43 -11.50 -22.10 -17.43
C LEU A 43 -12.56 -20.99 -17.36
N GLY A 44 -13.76 -21.37 -16.91
CA GLY A 44 -14.97 -20.54 -16.97
C GLY A 44 -15.66 -20.63 -18.34
N LEU A 45 -16.93 -21.06 -18.33
CA LEU A 45 -17.73 -21.25 -19.54
C LEU A 45 -18.40 -19.95 -20.01
N GLY A 46 -18.56 -18.96 -19.14
CA GLY A 46 -19.25 -17.72 -19.46
C GLY A 46 -20.76 -17.93 -19.73
N PRO A 47 -21.45 -16.92 -20.28
CA PRO A 47 -22.89 -16.97 -20.54
C PRO A 47 -23.27 -17.54 -21.92
N GLU A 48 -22.30 -17.75 -22.83
CA GLU A 48 -22.54 -18.22 -24.20
C GLU A 48 -22.64 -19.75 -24.26
N ASP A 49 -23.13 -20.29 -25.38
CA ASP A 49 -23.00 -21.70 -25.68
C ASP A 49 -21.53 -22.09 -25.81
N PRO A 50 -21.02 -22.97 -24.93
CA PRO A 50 -19.61 -23.36 -24.99
C PRO A 50 -19.20 -23.97 -26.33
N ALA A 51 -20.10 -24.67 -27.02
CA ALA A 51 -19.85 -25.27 -28.32
C ALA A 51 -19.62 -24.23 -29.44
N ALA A 52 -20.11 -23.01 -29.26
CA ALA A 52 -19.94 -21.93 -30.21
C ALA A 52 -18.59 -21.18 -30.05
N LEU A 53 -17.80 -21.49 -29.01
CA LEU A 53 -16.52 -20.83 -28.76
C LEU A 53 -15.47 -21.26 -29.80
N PRO A 54 -14.84 -20.32 -30.54
CA PRO A 54 -14.00 -20.64 -31.70
C PRO A 54 -12.74 -21.44 -31.36
N PHE A 55 -12.25 -21.37 -30.13
CA PHE A 55 -11.05 -22.05 -29.66
C PHE A 55 -11.29 -23.49 -29.16
N ALA A 56 -12.55 -23.91 -29.06
CA ALA A 56 -12.94 -25.25 -28.65
C ALA A 56 -13.01 -26.27 -29.84
N ALA A 57 -12.73 -25.82 -31.07
CA ALA A 57 -12.95 -26.59 -32.29
C ALA A 57 -11.88 -27.70 -32.58
N SER A 58 -10.73 -27.69 -31.87
CA SER A 58 -9.64 -28.62 -32.16
C SER A 58 -9.08 -29.29 -30.91
N GLY A 59 -8.85 -30.62 -30.97
CA GLY A 59 -8.31 -31.40 -29.86
C GLY A 59 -9.36 -31.82 -28.82
N ARG A 60 -8.91 -32.50 -27.77
CA ARG A 60 -9.76 -32.80 -26.61
C ARG A 60 -9.96 -31.52 -25.79
N VAL A 61 -11.19 -31.32 -25.32
CA VAL A 61 -11.54 -30.18 -24.47
C VAL A 61 -11.74 -30.64 -23.02
N PHE A 62 -10.94 -30.11 -22.15
CA PHE A 62 -11.12 -30.17 -20.70
C PHE A 62 -11.73 -28.85 -20.24
N TRP A 63 -12.62 -28.89 -19.27
CA TRP A 63 -13.23 -27.66 -18.76
C TRP A 63 -13.36 -27.68 -17.24
N LEU A 64 -13.31 -26.50 -16.65
CA LEU A 64 -13.59 -26.24 -15.25
C LEU A 64 -14.36 -24.95 -15.14
N ASP A 65 -15.42 -24.94 -14.33
CA ASP A 65 -16.15 -23.72 -14.00
C ASP A 65 -16.33 -23.57 -12.49
N CYS A 66 -16.57 -22.34 -12.04
CA CYS A 66 -16.90 -22.08 -10.66
C CYS A 66 -18.39 -22.43 -10.39
N PRO A 67 -18.70 -23.31 -9.42
CA PRO A 67 -20.08 -23.73 -9.13
C PRO A 67 -21.01 -22.56 -8.81
N GLU A 68 -20.52 -21.52 -8.13
CA GLU A 68 -21.30 -20.33 -7.78
C GLU A 68 -21.71 -19.55 -9.03
N ILE A 69 -20.78 -19.38 -9.98
CA ILE A 69 -21.04 -18.69 -11.25
C ILE A 69 -22.06 -19.47 -12.08
N ARG A 70 -21.92 -20.80 -12.14
CA ARG A 70 -22.88 -21.67 -12.87
C ARG A 70 -24.28 -21.57 -12.28
N ARG A 71 -24.41 -21.55 -10.96
CA ARG A 71 -25.72 -21.35 -10.29
C ARG A 71 -26.33 -19.99 -10.58
N ALA A 72 -25.51 -18.94 -10.72
CA ALA A 72 -25.96 -17.60 -11.09
C ALA A 72 -26.31 -17.44 -12.58
N LEU A 73 -26.01 -18.44 -13.42
CA LEU A 73 -26.29 -18.48 -14.86
C LEU A 73 -27.12 -19.73 -15.25
N PRO A 74 -28.32 -19.94 -14.69
CA PRO A 74 -29.07 -21.18 -14.87
C PRO A 74 -29.47 -21.47 -16.32
N GLU A 75 -29.62 -20.44 -17.14
CA GLU A 75 -29.98 -20.53 -18.56
C GLU A 75 -28.78 -20.74 -19.50
N ALA A 76 -27.54 -20.76 -18.96
CA ALA A 76 -26.36 -21.00 -19.80
C ALA A 76 -26.38 -22.46 -20.28
N PRO A 77 -26.18 -22.72 -21.60
CA PRO A 77 -26.17 -24.07 -22.13
C PRO A 77 -25.11 -24.96 -21.44
N PRO A 78 -25.39 -26.25 -21.25
CA PRO A 78 -24.38 -27.18 -20.75
C PRO A 78 -23.26 -27.38 -21.77
N PRO A 79 -22.04 -27.72 -21.33
CA PRO A 79 -20.98 -28.07 -22.24
C PRO A 79 -21.30 -29.38 -23.01
N PRO A 80 -20.77 -29.56 -24.21
CA PRO A 80 -20.94 -30.80 -24.98
C PRO A 80 -20.54 -32.03 -24.17
N SER A 81 -21.29 -33.11 -24.31
CA SER A 81 -21.02 -34.41 -23.61
C SER A 81 -19.67 -35.04 -23.94
N SER A 82 -19.08 -34.66 -25.07
CA SER A 82 -17.73 -35.08 -25.47
C SER A 82 -16.62 -34.35 -24.73
N TRP A 83 -16.92 -33.27 -24.03
CA TRP A 83 -15.96 -32.50 -23.23
C TRP A 83 -15.83 -33.14 -21.84
N ARG A 84 -14.62 -33.06 -21.29
CA ARG A 84 -14.33 -33.66 -19.99
C ARG A 84 -14.24 -32.55 -18.91
N GLU A 85 -15.10 -32.67 -17.93
CA GLU A 85 -14.97 -31.88 -16.69
C GLU A 85 -13.73 -32.33 -15.90
N VAL A 86 -13.02 -31.36 -15.31
CA VAL A 86 -11.82 -31.64 -14.52
C VAL A 86 -11.91 -30.93 -13.17
N SER A 87 -11.27 -31.50 -12.14
CA SER A 87 -11.12 -30.86 -10.85
C SER A 87 -10.08 -29.73 -10.91
N PRO A 88 -10.05 -28.83 -9.92
CA PRO A 88 -9.00 -27.81 -9.80
C PRO A 88 -7.58 -28.40 -9.83
N GLU A 89 -7.33 -29.54 -9.20
CA GLU A 89 -6.04 -30.25 -9.16
C GLU A 89 -5.67 -30.79 -10.54
N GLN A 90 -6.64 -31.35 -11.25
CA GLN A 90 -6.45 -31.82 -12.62
C GLN A 90 -6.18 -30.64 -13.57
N ALA A 91 -6.87 -29.52 -13.42
CA ALA A 91 -6.63 -28.30 -14.20
C ALA A 91 -5.20 -27.79 -14.01
N VAL A 92 -4.68 -27.77 -12.77
CA VAL A 92 -3.28 -27.42 -12.49
C VAL A 92 -2.31 -28.38 -13.19
N SER A 93 -2.58 -29.69 -13.15
CA SER A 93 -1.73 -30.71 -13.79
C SER A 93 -1.71 -30.59 -15.32
N LEU A 94 -2.81 -30.16 -15.92
CA LEU A 94 -2.98 -29.93 -17.36
C LEU A 94 -2.39 -28.61 -17.84
N ALA A 95 -2.20 -27.64 -16.94
CA ALA A 95 -1.91 -26.26 -17.29
C ALA A 95 -0.69 -26.06 -18.19
N ALA A 96 0.39 -26.81 -17.98
CA ALA A 96 1.62 -26.64 -18.75
C ALA A 96 1.54 -27.17 -20.19
N ARG A 97 0.64 -28.15 -20.48
CA ARG A 97 0.57 -28.86 -21.75
C ARG A 97 -0.65 -28.56 -22.60
N CYS A 98 -1.66 -27.84 -22.05
CA CYS A 98 -2.88 -27.47 -22.76
C CYS A 98 -2.86 -26.01 -23.19
N ARG A 99 -3.48 -25.71 -24.32
CA ARG A 99 -3.94 -24.37 -24.67
C ARG A 99 -4.98 -23.97 -23.63
N ARG A 100 -4.80 -22.85 -22.97
CA ARG A 100 -5.68 -22.40 -21.88
C ARG A 100 -6.47 -21.18 -22.31
N TYR A 101 -7.75 -21.16 -21.98
CA TYR A 101 -8.62 -20.02 -22.19
C TYR A 101 -9.35 -19.73 -20.89
N PHE A 102 -9.04 -18.58 -20.28
CA PHE A 102 -9.64 -18.17 -19.01
C PHE A 102 -10.67 -17.07 -19.22
N TYR A 103 -11.91 -17.29 -18.77
CA TYR A 103 -12.97 -16.28 -18.78
C TYR A 103 -12.68 -15.18 -17.75
N ARG A 104 -12.09 -14.05 -18.20
CA ARG A 104 -11.60 -12.96 -17.33
C ARG A 104 -12.64 -12.43 -16.32
N PRO A 105 -13.96 -12.25 -16.68
CA PRO A 105 -14.94 -11.80 -15.70
C PRO A 105 -15.10 -12.73 -14.51
N GLY A 106 -14.79 -14.03 -14.65
CA GLY A 106 -14.85 -15.01 -13.58
C GLY A 106 -14.05 -14.61 -12.35
N LEU A 107 -12.88 -13.97 -12.54
CA LEU A 107 -12.03 -13.51 -11.42
C LEU A 107 -12.70 -12.42 -10.57
N ARG A 108 -13.55 -11.59 -11.17
CA ARG A 108 -14.33 -10.58 -10.44
C ARG A 108 -15.58 -11.14 -9.77
N LEU A 109 -16.09 -12.27 -10.28
CA LEU A 109 -17.28 -12.93 -9.73
C LEU A 109 -16.95 -13.83 -8.55
N ALA A 110 -15.88 -14.62 -8.67
CA ALA A 110 -15.45 -15.58 -7.66
C ALA A 110 -13.91 -15.50 -7.47
N PRO A 111 -13.39 -14.40 -6.90
CA PRO A 111 -11.96 -14.22 -6.74
C PRO A 111 -11.33 -15.27 -5.80
N GLU A 112 -12.06 -15.75 -4.80
CA GLU A 112 -11.60 -16.78 -3.85
C GLU A 112 -11.43 -18.16 -4.52
N PHE A 113 -12.18 -18.45 -5.57
CA PHE A 113 -12.05 -19.68 -6.35
C PHE A 113 -10.94 -19.53 -7.40
N TRP A 114 -11.03 -18.50 -8.25
CA TRP A 114 -10.14 -18.36 -9.40
C TRP A 114 -8.75 -17.85 -9.05
N GLY A 115 -8.62 -16.97 -8.07
CA GLY A 115 -7.34 -16.38 -7.69
C GLY A 115 -6.30 -17.44 -7.29
N PRO A 116 -6.54 -18.25 -6.25
CA PRO A 116 -5.62 -19.31 -5.84
C PRO A 116 -5.39 -20.37 -6.92
N LEU A 117 -6.42 -20.73 -7.70
CA LEU A 117 -6.29 -21.69 -8.77
C LEU A 117 -5.34 -21.20 -9.87
N LEU A 118 -5.55 -19.97 -10.36
CA LEU A 118 -4.69 -19.35 -11.37
C LEU A 118 -3.26 -19.17 -10.86
N GLY A 119 -3.09 -18.87 -9.57
CA GLY A 119 -1.79 -18.80 -8.92
C GLY A 119 -1.06 -20.14 -8.95
N ARG A 120 -1.73 -21.24 -8.56
CA ARG A 120 -1.17 -22.61 -8.63
C ARG A 120 -0.84 -23.03 -10.07
N MET A 121 -1.71 -22.71 -11.02
CA MET A 121 -1.46 -22.99 -12.44
C MET A 121 -0.24 -22.21 -12.96
N ALA A 122 -0.09 -20.93 -12.60
CA ALA A 122 1.05 -20.11 -12.96
C ALA A 122 2.36 -20.69 -12.41
N ALA A 123 2.36 -21.09 -11.14
CA ALA A 123 3.50 -21.76 -10.51
C ALA A 123 3.84 -23.10 -11.19
N ALA A 124 2.85 -23.94 -11.50
CA ALA A 124 3.04 -25.22 -12.19
C ALA A 124 3.57 -25.05 -13.62
N CYS A 125 3.19 -23.97 -14.31
CA CYS A 125 3.70 -23.66 -15.66
C CYS A 125 5.12 -23.07 -15.66
N CYS A 126 5.63 -22.68 -14.50
CA CYS A 126 6.98 -22.16 -14.33
C CYS A 126 7.83 -23.23 -13.63
N PRO A 127 8.52 -24.13 -14.38
CA PRO A 127 9.37 -25.13 -13.76
C PRO A 127 10.49 -24.40 -13.01
N LEU A 128 10.39 -24.45 -11.69
CA LEU A 128 11.35 -23.83 -10.82
C LEU A 128 12.53 -24.80 -10.63
N PRO A 129 13.78 -24.36 -10.83
CA PRO A 129 14.91 -25.19 -10.51
C PRO A 129 14.90 -25.54 -9.02
N PRO A 130 15.39 -26.73 -8.63
CA PRO A 130 15.54 -27.07 -7.23
C PRO A 130 16.38 -26.01 -6.53
N ARG A 131 15.95 -25.58 -5.34
CA ARG A 131 16.65 -24.56 -4.55
C ARG A 131 18.00 -25.11 -4.08
N PRO A 132 19.13 -24.46 -4.40
CA PRO A 132 20.41 -24.86 -3.86
C PRO A 132 20.43 -24.74 -2.33
N ALA A 133 21.00 -25.72 -1.65
CA ALA A 133 21.27 -25.59 -0.22
C ALA A 133 22.19 -24.40 0.01
N GLY A 134 21.84 -23.50 0.93
CA GLY A 134 22.63 -22.31 1.24
C GLY A 134 22.50 -21.16 0.23
N ALA A 135 21.47 -21.17 -0.64
CA ALA A 135 21.21 -20.03 -1.53
C ALA A 135 20.92 -18.76 -0.77
N ASP A 136 21.50 -17.63 -1.23
CA ASP A 136 21.31 -16.31 -0.63
C ASP A 136 19.83 -15.89 -0.65
N PRO A 137 19.34 -15.23 0.41
CA PRO A 137 18.00 -14.69 0.45
C PRO A 137 17.76 -13.65 -0.66
N LEU A 138 16.57 -13.68 -1.27
CA LEU A 138 16.17 -12.77 -2.34
C LEU A 138 15.06 -11.84 -1.90
N LEU A 139 15.31 -10.53 -1.97
CA LEU A 139 14.30 -9.49 -1.83
C LEU A 139 13.84 -9.02 -3.21
N ILE A 140 12.55 -9.15 -3.49
CA ILE A 140 11.93 -8.69 -4.73
C ILE A 140 11.25 -7.36 -4.43
N LEU A 141 11.72 -6.28 -5.08
CA LEU A 141 11.18 -4.93 -4.92
C LEU A 141 10.45 -4.48 -6.20
N PRO A 142 9.14 -4.30 -6.15
CA PRO A 142 8.40 -3.68 -7.26
C PRO A 142 8.78 -2.21 -7.43
N GLY A 143 9.19 -1.83 -8.63
CA GLY A 143 9.48 -0.42 -8.97
C GLY A 143 10.92 -0.15 -9.34
N ASP A 144 11.29 1.10 -9.21
CA ASP A 144 12.60 1.68 -9.50
C ASP A 144 12.98 2.70 -8.41
N GLU A 145 14.09 3.36 -8.58
CA GLU A 145 14.65 4.37 -7.66
C GLU A 145 13.71 5.55 -7.37
N ARG A 146 12.69 5.78 -8.19
CA ARG A 146 11.64 6.80 -7.96
C ARG A 146 10.54 6.31 -7.03
N GLY A 147 10.56 5.03 -6.67
CA GLY A 147 9.58 4.41 -5.79
C GLY A 147 9.75 4.87 -4.35
N LEU A 148 8.63 5.04 -3.65
CA LEU A 148 8.62 5.32 -2.22
C LEU A 148 9.41 4.24 -1.46
N LEU A 149 10.36 4.63 -0.63
CA LEU A 149 11.27 3.79 0.15
C LEU A 149 12.17 2.83 -0.65
N HIS A 150 12.20 2.92 -1.99
CA HIS A 150 12.94 1.96 -2.81
C HIS A 150 14.45 2.04 -2.58
N LEU A 151 15.00 3.25 -2.51
CA LEU A 151 16.45 3.47 -2.26
C LEU A 151 16.83 3.03 -0.85
N GLU A 152 16.02 3.33 0.15
CA GLU A 152 16.20 2.96 1.55
C GLU A 152 16.22 1.44 1.72
N LEU A 153 15.26 0.75 1.10
CA LEU A 153 15.15 -0.72 1.15
C LEU A 153 16.30 -1.40 0.40
N ARG A 154 16.74 -0.86 -0.74
CA ARG A 154 17.92 -1.37 -1.45
C ARG A 154 19.20 -1.20 -0.63
N HIS A 155 19.35 -0.05 0.03
CA HIS A 155 20.48 0.20 0.92
C HIS A 155 20.50 -0.81 2.08
N ALA A 156 19.37 -0.95 2.77
CA ALA A 156 19.20 -1.90 3.86
C ALA A 156 19.42 -3.36 3.44
N ALA A 157 18.99 -3.74 2.25
CA ALA A 157 19.21 -5.07 1.71
C ALA A 157 20.71 -5.35 1.51
N ARG A 158 21.47 -4.37 1.00
CA ARG A 158 22.94 -4.49 0.85
C ARG A 158 23.65 -4.65 2.20
N GLU A 159 23.23 -3.86 3.22
CA GLU A 159 23.76 -4.01 4.59
C GLU A 159 23.57 -5.43 5.14
N LEU A 160 22.47 -6.08 4.78
CA LEU A 160 22.11 -7.41 5.24
C LEU A 160 22.62 -8.55 4.34
N GLY A 161 23.35 -8.24 3.28
CA GLY A 161 23.82 -9.25 2.32
C GLY A 161 22.69 -9.91 1.51
N LEU A 162 21.50 -9.27 1.42
CA LEU A 162 20.38 -9.77 0.64
C LEU A 162 20.58 -9.45 -0.85
N ARG A 163 20.25 -10.40 -1.71
CA ARG A 163 20.13 -10.11 -3.14
C ARG A 163 18.84 -9.35 -3.43
N VAL A 164 18.91 -8.35 -4.30
CA VAL A 164 17.75 -7.55 -4.69
C VAL A 164 17.41 -7.81 -6.16
N LEU A 165 16.12 -8.03 -6.42
CA LEU A 165 15.53 -8.10 -7.74
C LEU A 165 14.51 -6.98 -7.89
N ASP A 166 14.84 -5.97 -8.68
CA ASP A 166 13.87 -4.95 -9.07
C ASP A 166 12.89 -5.53 -10.08
N TYR A 167 11.59 -5.29 -9.86
CA TYR A 167 10.52 -5.75 -10.70
C TYR A 167 9.76 -4.56 -11.28
N PRO A 168 9.73 -4.38 -12.62
CA PRO A 168 8.98 -3.28 -13.24
C PRO A 168 7.46 -3.52 -13.11
N PRO A 169 6.72 -2.63 -12.42
CA PRO A 169 5.30 -2.83 -12.10
C PRO A 169 4.40 -2.75 -13.34
N ASP A 170 4.83 -2.06 -14.40
CA ASP A 170 4.00 -1.74 -15.57
C ASP A 170 3.88 -2.90 -16.59
N LYS A 171 4.64 -3.99 -16.37
CA LYS A 171 4.67 -5.13 -17.32
C LYS A 171 3.63 -6.20 -17.03
N GLY A 172 2.79 -6.04 -16.02
CA GLY A 172 1.65 -6.93 -15.72
C GLY A 172 2.00 -8.42 -15.70
N GLY A 173 1.08 -9.27 -16.13
CA GLY A 173 1.26 -10.73 -16.16
C GLY A 173 2.40 -11.23 -17.04
N ALA A 174 2.84 -10.49 -18.05
CA ALA A 174 3.94 -10.86 -18.92
C ALA A 174 5.30 -10.94 -18.19
N ALA A 175 5.47 -10.15 -17.12
CA ALA A 175 6.69 -10.18 -16.31
C ALA A 175 6.65 -11.23 -15.19
N LEU A 176 5.50 -11.84 -14.94
CA LEU A 176 5.31 -12.83 -13.86
C LEU A 176 6.22 -14.05 -14.01
N PHE A 177 6.26 -14.68 -15.19
CA PHE A 177 7.05 -15.89 -15.39
C PHE A 177 8.57 -15.66 -15.30
N PRO A 178 9.16 -14.62 -15.91
CA PRO A 178 10.55 -14.27 -15.69
C PRO A 178 10.85 -14.00 -14.21
N LEU A 179 9.96 -13.30 -13.49
CA LEU A 179 10.10 -13.04 -12.07
C LEU A 179 10.15 -14.34 -11.27
N LEU A 180 9.19 -15.23 -11.46
CA LEU A 180 9.12 -16.52 -10.77
C LEU A 180 10.37 -17.37 -11.02
N ARG A 181 10.86 -17.46 -12.26
CA ARG A 181 12.10 -18.21 -12.59
C ARG A 181 13.31 -17.65 -11.85
N ARG A 182 13.46 -16.34 -11.79
CA ARG A 182 14.57 -15.69 -11.09
C ARG A 182 14.45 -15.88 -9.58
N ALA A 183 13.26 -15.75 -9.02
CA ALA A 183 13.01 -15.94 -7.59
C ALA A 183 13.26 -17.40 -7.16
N ALA A 184 12.91 -18.36 -7.98
CA ALA A 184 13.08 -19.79 -7.67
C ALA A 184 14.55 -20.23 -7.55
N ALA A 185 15.47 -19.54 -8.23
CA ALA A 185 16.90 -19.79 -8.09
C ALA A 185 17.44 -19.39 -6.72
N HIS A 186 16.64 -18.65 -5.93
CA HIS A 186 17.02 -18.12 -4.62
C HIS A 186 15.98 -18.53 -3.56
N ALA A 187 16.44 -19.03 -2.46
CA ALA A 187 15.62 -19.34 -1.31
C ALA A 187 16.34 -18.87 -0.03
N PRO A 188 15.62 -18.25 0.90
CA PRO A 188 14.22 -17.85 0.84
C PRO A 188 13.99 -16.62 -0.04
N ALA A 189 12.77 -16.43 -0.57
CA ALA A 189 12.40 -15.26 -1.36
C ALA A 189 11.21 -14.52 -0.73
N MET A 190 11.25 -13.17 -0.81
CA MET A 190 10.19 -12.28 -0.33
C MET A 190 9.92 -11.20 -1.38
N LEU A 191 8.67 -11.01 -1.74
CA LEU A 191 8.21 -9.84 -2.48
C LEU A 191 7.73 -8.80 -1.46
N LEU A 192 8.38 -7.65 -1.41
CA LEU A 192 8.01 -6.53 -0.54
C LEU A 192 7.40 -5.40 -1.37
N SER A 193 6.09 -5.24 -1.24
CA SER A 193 5.32 -4.20 -1.91
C SER A 193 5.02 -3.05 -0.94
N VAL A 194 5.55 -1.88 -1.22
CA VAL A 194 5.17 -0.65 -0.50
C VAL A 194 3.92 -0.07 -1.14
N ASN A 195 2.85 0.12 -0.36
CA ASN A 195 1.58 0.68 -0.82
C ASN A 195 0.97 -0.04 -2.03
N LEU A 196 0.98 -1.37 -2.03
CA LEU A 196 0.49 -2.23 -3.12
C LEU A 196 1.23 -2.06 -4.47
N ARG A 197 2.35 -1.36 -4.49
CA ARG A 197 3.10 -1.15 -5.73
C ARG A 197 3.51 -2.50 -6.35
N GLY A 198 3.23 -2.65 -7.64
CA GLY A 198 3.55 -3.85 -8.41
C GLY A 198 2.58 -5.02 -8.23
N LEU A 199 1.60 -4.90 -7.35
CA LEU A 199 0.50 -5.86 -7.20
C LEU A 199 -0.71 -5.39 -8.02
N ASP A 200 -1.33 -6.32 -8.73
CA ASP A 200 -2.54 -6.03 -9.51
C ASP A 200 -3.79 -6.08 -8.64
N ALA A 201 -4.85 -5.40 -9.08
CA ALA A 201 -6.09 -5.29 -8.30
C ALA A 201 -6.77 -6.64 -8.05
N GLU A 202 -6.60 -7.61 -8.93
CA GLU A 202 -7.14 -8.96 -8.83
C GLU A 202 -6.24 -9.91 -8.02
N GLY A 203 -4.99 -9.48 -7.65
CA GLY A 203 -4.05 -10.26 -6.86
C GLY A 203 -3.40 -11.44 -7.60
N ARG A 204 -3.39 -11.45 -8.92
CA ARG A 204 -2.82 -12.56 -9.72
C ARG A 204 -1.33 -12.78 -9.41
N LEU A 205 -0.55 -11.69 -9.28
CA LEU A 205 0.86 -11.79 -8.91
C LEU A 205 1.02 -12.31 -7.47
N ALA A 206 0.20 -11.83 -6.54
CA ALA A 206 0.26 -12.29 -5.15
C ALA A 206 -0.01 -13.80 -5.06
N HIS A 207 -1.11 -14.27 -5.62
CA HIS A 207 -1.44 -15.71 -5.64
C HIS A 207 -0.36 -16.57 -6.31
N ALA A 208 0.24 -16.09 -7.40
CA ALA A 208 1.30 -16.84 -8.08
C ALA A 208 2.59 -16.89 -7.23
N CYS A 209 2.97 -15.80 -6.57
CA CYS A 209 4.10 -15.77 -5.64
C CYS A 209 3.88 -16.72 -4.45
N LEU A 210 2.71 -16.65 -3.81
CA LEU A 210 2.36 -17.52 -2.69
C LEU A 210 2.37 -19.00 -3.09
N ALA A 211 1.77 -19.34 -4.25
CA ALA A 211 1.79 -20.70 -4.79
C ALA A 211 3.20 -21.21 -5.13
N ALA A 212 4.12 -20.31 -5.46
CA ALA A 212 5.53 -20.62 -5.70
C ALA A 212 6.38 -20.65 -4.41
N GLY A 213 5.79 -20.45 -3.24
CA GLY A 213 6.48 -20.39 -1.95
C GLY A 213 7.27 -19.10 -1.72
N ILE A 214 6.91 -18.02 -2.42
CA ILE A 214 7.45 -16.68 -2.24
C ILE A 214 6.53 -15.92 -1.29
N SER A 215 7.05 -15.48 -0.15
CA SER A 215 6.27 -14.66 0.78
C SER A 215 5.94 -13.30 0.16
N VAL A 216 4.69 -12.85 0.31
CA VAL A 216 4.24 -11.54 -0.15
C VAL A 216 3.98 -10.66 1.06
N VAL A 217 4.73 -9.57 1.16
CA VAL A 217 4.59 -8.55 2.20
C VAL A 217 4.06 -7.27 1.58
N ILE A 218 3.00 -6.73 2.15
CA ILE A 218 2.43 -5.43 1.80
C ILE A 218 2.75 -4.48 2.95
N TRP A 219 3.63 -3.51 2.72
CA TRP A 219 3.92 -2.48 3.70
C TRP A 219 3.11 -1.22 3.38
N CYS A 220 2.02 -1.03 4.11
CA CYS A 220 1.16 0.16 4.02
C CYS A 220 1.79 1.30 4.83
N VAL A 221 2.41 2.23 4.13
CA VAL A 221 2.94 3.47 4.74
C VAL A 221 1.96 4.63 4.64
N ASP A 222 0.91 4.45 3.84
CA ASP A 222 -0.30 5.27 3.80
C ASP A 222 -1.49 4.49 4.40
N ASN A 223 -2.66 5.13 4.50
CA ASN A 223 -3.86 4.51 5.05
C ASN A 223 -4.20 3.19 4.35
N PRO A 224 -4.20 2.05 5.07
CA PRO A 224 -4.34 0.73 4.46
C PRO A 224 -5.69 0.56 3.75
N TRP A 225 -6.77 1.13 4.26
CA TRP A 225 -8.09 1.02 3.66
C TRP A 225 -8.20 1.79 2.35
N HIS A 226 -7.52 2.94 2.25
CA HIS A 226 -7.42 3.67 0.97
C HIS A 226 -6.72 2.83 -0.10
N LEU A 227 -5.63 2.17 0.29
CA LEU A 227 -4.87 1.28 -0.60
C LEU A 227 -5.71 0.09 -1.02
N LEU A 228 -6.30 -0.62 -0.05
CA LEU A 228 -7.13 -1.80 -0.27
C LEU A 228 -8.43 -1.50 -1.01
N SER A 229 -8.92 -0.24 -1.03
CA SER A 229 -10.08 0.16 -1.82
C SER A 229 -9.94 -0.12 -3.33
N ALA A 230 -8.71 -0.33 -3.81
CA ALA A 230 -8.41 -0.72 -5.19
C ALA A 230 -8.45 -2.23 -5.42
N ALA A 231 -8.38 -3.05 -4.36
CA ALA A 231 -8.40 -4.51 -4.46
C ALA A 231 -9.79 -5.01 -4.86
N ARG A 232 -9.82 -5.90 -5.85
CA ARG A 232 -11.04 -6.48 -6.44
C ARG A 232 -11.31 -7.92 -5.96
N GLY A 233 -10.64 -8.33 -4.90
CA GLY A 233 -10.80 -9.63 -4.26
C GLY A 233 -10.04 -9.68 -2.94
N PRO A 234 -10.27 -10.70 -2.11
CA PRO A 234 -9.72 -10.82 -0.76
C PRO A 234 -8.28 -11.34 -0.71
N TRP A 235 -7.59 -11.38 -1.84
CA TRP A 235 -6.24 -11.92 -2.01
C TRP A 235 -5.19 -11.38 -1.04
N TRP A 236 -5.37 -10.15 -0.56
CA TRP A 236 -4.51 -9.49 0.41
C TRP A 236 -4.57 -10.12 1.81
N ARG A 237 -5.62 -10.90 2.10
CA ARG A 237 -5.81 -11.60 3.39
C ARG A 237 -4.73 -12.65 3.63
N ASP A 238 -4.26 -13.29 2.56
CA ASP A 238 -3.21 -14.32 2.59
C ASP A 238 -1.79 -13.73 2.55
N CYS A 239 -1.68 -12.42 2.34
CA CYS A 239 -0.40 -11.70 2.39
C CYS A 239 -0.10 -11.24 3.82
N ARG A 240 1.17 -11.02 4.14
CA ARG A 240 1.53 -10.30 5.35
C ARG A 240 1.33 -8.81 5.15
N ILE A 241 0.48 -8.20 5.96
CA ILE A 241 0.25 -6.75 5.96
C ILE A 241 1.02 -6.11 7.11
N CYS A 242 1.89 -5.17 6.77
CA CYS A 242 2.56 -4.31 7.74
C CYS A 242 1.99 -2.90 7.61
N VAL A 243 1.67 -2.28 8.74
CA VAL A 243 1.14 -0.91 8.79
C VAL A 243 2.05 -0.02 9.65
N THR A 244 2.11 1.27 9.33
CA THR A 244 2.85 2.25 10.14
C THR A 244 2.03 2.81 11.30
N ASP A 245 0.75 2.49 11.35
CA ASP A 245 -0.23 2.98 12.31
C ASP A 245 -0.93 1.81 13.00
N ALA A 246 -0.74 1.70 14.32
CA ALA A 246 -1.27 0.59 15.12
C ALA A 246 -2.80 0.56 15.18
N SER A 247 -3.48 1.69 14.98
CA SER A 247 -4.94 1.80 15.06
C SER A 247 -5.67 0.99 14.00
N PHE A 248 -4.98 0.61 12.90
CA PHE A 248 -5.57 -0.21 11.83
C PHE A 248 -5.42 -1.73 12.03
N LEU A 249 -4.60 -2.17 13.00
CA LEU A 249 -4.30 -3.60 13.16
C LEU A 249 -5.55 -4.45 13.39
N GLU A 250 -6.41 -4.02 14.31
CA GLU A 250 -7.60 -4.78 14.66
C GLU A 250 -8.62 -4.81 13.53
N GLY A 251 -8.88 -3.68 12.89
CA GLY A 251 -9.80 -3.62 11.73
C GLY A 251 -9.36 -4.51 10.57
N LEU A 252 -8.06 -4.59 10.29
CA LEU A 252 -7.53 -5.48 9.25
C LEU A 252 -7.71 -6.97 9.61
N ARG A 253 -7.51 -7.35 10.88
CA ARG A 253 -7.77 -8.72 11.35
C ARG A 253 -9.25 -9.09 11.25
N GLN A 254 -10.13 -8.19 11.69
CA GLN A 254 -11.58 -8.38 11.58
C GLN A 254 -12.05 -8.51 10.12
N ALA A 255 -11.40 -7.81 9.20
CA ALA A 255 -11.64 -7.96 7.77
C ALA A 255 -11.02 -9.23 7.15
N GLY A 256 -10.35 -10.07 7.95
CA GLY A 256 -9.85 -11.38 7.56
C GLY A 256 -8.36 -11.45 7.19
N ALA A 257 -7.57 -10.40 7.43
CA ALA A 257 -6.12 -10.48 7.25
C ALA A 257 -5.49 -11.47 8.25
N GLN A 258 -4.80 -12.47 7.76
CA GLN A 258 -4.22 -13.53 8.60
C GLN A 258 -2.96 -13.08 9.35
N HIS A 259 -2.14 -12.26 8.71
CA HIS A 259 -0.86 -11.82 9.21
C HIS A 259 -0.76 -10.28 9.19
N VAL A 260 -0.97 -9.64 10.33
CA VAL A 260 -0.93 -8.18 10.45
C VAL A 260 0.07 -7.78 11.53
N SER A 261 0.97 -6.84 11.22
CA SER A 261 2.01 -6.37 12.13
C SER A 261 2.22 -4.85 12.05
N LEU A 262 2.58 -4.24 13.17
CA LEU A 262 3.07 -2.86 13.18
C LEU A 262 4.51 -2.83 12.66
N LEU A 263 4.78 -2.00 11.67
CA LEU A 263 6.12 -1.75 11.15
C LEU A 263 6.27 -0.26 10.85
N PRO A 264 6.73 0.55 11.82
CA PRO A 264 6.96 1.97 11.62
C PRO A 264 8.00 2.25 10.53
N LEU A 265 7.99 3.45 9.98
CA LEU A 265 9.07 3.98 9.14
C LEU A 265 10.43 3.93 9.90
N ALA A 266 11.49 4.29 9.22
CA ALA A 266 12.84 4.30 9.79
C ALA A 266 13.64 5.49 9.24
N VAL A 267 14.84 5.72 9.76
CA VAL A 267 15.75 6.78 9.27
C VAL A 267 16.20 6.47 7.85
N ALA A 268 16.07 7.46 6.97
CA ALA A 268 16.65 7.36 5.64
C ALA A 268 18.19 7.47 5.70
N PRO A 269 18.93 6.55 5.05
CA PRO A 269 20.38 6.47 5.19
C PRO A 269 21.14 7.78 4.91
N HIS A 270 20.69 8.56 3.92
CA HIS A 270 21.34 9.82 3.53
C HIS A 270 21.23 10.90 4.61
N MET A 271 20.25 10.84 5.50
CA MET A 271 20.08 11.81 6.59
C MET A 271 21.24 11.78 7.60
N TRP A 272 21.90 10.63 7.75
CA TRP A 272 23.08 10.50 8.61
C TRP A 272 24.30 11.28 8.12
N HIS A 273 24.31 11.71 6.86
CA HIS A 273 25.37 12.47 6.23
C HIS A 273 25.12 13.97 6.19
N ALA A 274 24.05 14.45 6.88
CA ALA A 274 23.78 15.86 7.01
C ALA A 274 24.97 16.60 7.64
N PRO A 275 25.30 17.80 7.16
CA PRO A 275 26.39 18.58 7.74
C PRO A 275 26.06 19.00 9.18
N LEU A 276 27.06 19.02 10.05
CA LEU A 276 26.90 19.60 11.39
C LEU A 276 26.86 21.12 11.25
N CYS A 277 25.69 21.69 11.45
CA CYS A 277 25.43 23.12 11.33
C CYS A 277 24.98 23.69 12.68
N ARG A 278 25.16 25.01 12.84
CA ARG A 278 24.53 25.73 13.94
C ARG A 278 23.02 25.88 13.65
N ARG A 279 22.17 25.56 14.62
CA ARG A 279 20.70 25.69 14.55
C ARG A 279 20.27 27.11 14.89
N ASP A 280 20.64 28.08 14.07
CA ASP A 280 20.34 29.52 14.26
C ASP A 280 19.27 30.05 13.29
N GLY A 281 18.75 29.19 12.40
CA GLY A 281 17.64 29.50 11.54
C GLY A 281 16.30 29.58 12.28
N PRO A 282 15.27 30.19 11.66
CA PRO A 282 13.92 30.17 12.22
C PRO A 282 13.36 28.73 12.28
N PRO A 283 12.28 28.50 13.06
CA PRO A 283 11.50 27.27 12.97
C PRO A 283 11.05 26.99 11.53
N LEU A 284 11.00 25.71 11.17
CA LEU A 284 10.75 25.23 9.82
C LEU A 284 9.53 24.32 9.80
N PHE A 285 8.64 24.53 8.84
CA PHE A 285 7.67 23.53 8.43
C PHE A 285 7.96 23.10 6.99
N VAL A 286 8.12 21.79 6.75
CA VAL A 286 8.28 21.20 5.41
C VAL A 286 7.14 20.24 5.17
N GLY A 287 6.31 20.51 4.16
CA GLY A 287 5.22 19.59 3.84
C GLY A 287 4.25 20.12 2.79
N ARG A 288 3.43 19.20 2.28
CA ARG A 288 2.38 19.55 1.32
C ARG A 288 1.18 20.21 2.01
N SER A 289 0.53 21.11 1.28
CA SER A 289 -0.72 21.75 1.70
C SER A 289 -1.89 20.76 1.80
N ALA A 290 -1.91 19.73 0.93
CA ALA A 290 -2.97 18.74 0.85
C ALA A 290 -2.46 17.36 0.45
N PHE A 291 -3.32 16.36 0.59
CA PHE A 291 -3.12 15.00 0.07
C PHE A 291 -2.84 15.02 -1.45
N PRO A 292 -1.79 14.32 -1.94
CA PRO A 292 -1.45 14.30 -3.36
C PRO A 292 -2.60 13.77 -4.20
N ARG A 293 -2.94 14.48 -5.29
CA ARG A 293 -4.05 14.14 -6.19
C ARG A 293 -5.40 14.00 -5.46
N LYS A 294 -5.63 14.77 -4.39
CA LYS A 294 -6.86 14.77 -3.58
C LYS A 294 -8.12 14.77 -4.44
N GLY A 295 -8.20 15.68 -5.41
CA GLY A 295 -9.39 15.82 -6.28
C GLY A 295 -9.72 14.57 -7.10
N SER A 296 -8.71 13.87 -7.66
CA SER A 296 -8.95 12.66 -8.45
C SER A 296 -9.20 11.43 -7.58
N PHE A 297 -8.52 11.32 -6.43
CA PHE A 297 -8.70 10.18 -5.54
C PHE A 297 -10.08 10.16 -4.87
N PHE A 298 -10.57 11.34 -4.48
CA PHE A 298 -11.87 11.52 -3.81
C PHE A 298 -12.99 12.00 -4.76
N ALA A 299 -12.79 11.95 -6.08
CA ALA A 299 -13.74 12.52 -7.05
C ALA A 299 -15.19 12.03 -6.91
N ALA A 300 -15.38 10.77 -6.50
CA ALA A 300 -16.71 10.16 -6.29
C ALA A 300 -17.11 10.10 -4.80
N ALA A 301 -16.35 10.71 -3.91
CA ALA A 301 -16.64 10.73 -2.48
C ALA A 301 -17.33 12.03 -2.09
N SER A 302 -18.24 11.94 -1.16
CA SER A 302 -18.90 13.09 -0.52
C SER A 302 -19.09 12.84 0.96
N VAL A 303 -19.16 13.90 1.74
CA VAL A 303 -19.44 13.86 3.18
C VAL A 303 -20.62 14.80 3.50
N PRO A 304 -21.46 14.49 4.50
CA PRO A 304 -22.52 15.39 4.91
C PRO A 304 -21.97 16.74 5.35
N PRO A 305 -22.49 17.87 4.81
CA PRO A 305 -21.96 19.21 5.13
C PRO A 305 -22.01 19.56 6.63
N ALA A 306 -23.06 19.14 7.35
CA ALA A 306 -23.18 19.38 8.79
C ALA A 306 -22.10 18.64 9.59
N LEU A 307 -21.80 17.38 9.22
CA LEU A 307 -20.75 16.59 9.85
C LEU A 307 -19.34 17.16 9.55
N LEU A 308 -19.15 17.70 8.34
CA LEU A 308 -17.89 18.37 8.01
C LEU A 308 -17.72 19.66 8.83
N ALA A 309 -18.78 20.43 9.01
CA ALA A 309 -18.76 21.62 9.84
C ALA A 309 -18.40 21.29 11.30
N GLU A 310 -19.03 20.25 11.89
CA GLU A 310 -18.68 19.74 13.23
C GLU A 310 -17.18 19.37 13.33
N GLY A 311 -16.67 18.62 12.38
CA GLY A 311 -15.27 18.22 12.36
C GLY A 311 -14.31 19.43 12.25
N LEU A 312 -14.66 20.45 11.47
CA LEU A 312 -13.85 21.66 11.33
C LEU A 312 -13.89 22.52 12.59
N GLU A 313 -15.01 22.58 13.31
CA GLU A 313 -15.14 23.25 14.61
C GLU A 313 -14.24 22.61 15.66
N LEU A 314 -14.20 21.26 15.74
CA LEU A 314 -13.29 20.54 16.64
C LEU A 314 -11.82 20.84 16.33
N VAL A 315 -11.46 20.90 15.05
CA VAL A 315 -10.11 21.31 14.63
C VAL A 315 -9.78 22.74 15.05
N ALA A 316 -10.70 23.67 14.87
CA ALA A 316 -10.49 25.07 15.23
C ALA A 316 -10.41 25.31 16.75
N ALA A 317 -11.01 24.43 17.54
CA ALA A 317 -10.97 24.46 19.01
C ALA A 317 -9.70 23.79 19.60
N ASP A 318 -8.78 23.29 18.77
CA ASP A 318 -7.63 22.47 19.21
C ASP A 318 -8.06 21.29 20.10
N ASP A 319 -9.19 20.62 19.73
CA ASP A 319 -9.71 19.48 20.49
C ASP A 319 -8.63 18.40 20.63
N PRO A 320 -8.40 17.86 21.84
CA PRO A 320 -7.41 16.81 22.06
C PRO A 320 -7.74 15.49 21.34
N ALA A 321 -9.00 15.27 20.96
CA ALA A 321 -9.46 14.15 20.14
C ALA A 321 -9.89 14.66 18.74
N PRO A 322 -8.95 15.01 17.86
CA PRO A 322 -9.29 15.59 16.58
C PRO A 322 -10.05 14.59 15.70
N PRO A 323 -10.91 15.06 14.77
CA PRO A 323 -11.74 14.21 13.91
C PRO A 323 -10.89 13.46 12.88
N ASP A 324 -10.26 12.40 13.34
CA ASP A 324 -9.40 11.51 12.57
C ASP A 324 -10.18 10.49 11.71
N PHE A 325 -9.48 9.56 11.06
CA PHE A 325 -10.08 8.52 10.23
C PHE A 325 -11.10 7.67 11.00
N HIS A 326 -10.84 7.33 12.27
CA HIS A 326 -11.73 6.49 13.07
C HIS A 326 -12.97 7.25 13.51
N TRP A 327 -12.83 8.52 13.89
CA TRP A 327 -13.94 9.42 14.18
C TRP A 327 -14.91 9.53 12.99
N TRP A 328 -14.38 9.68 11.78
CA TRP A 328 -15.18 9.72 10.55
C TRP A 328 -15.82 8.37 10.22
N HIS A 329 -15.08 7.28 10.41
CA HIS A 329 -15.59 5.94 10.17
C HIS A 329 -16.75 5.58 11.09
N GLU A 330 -16.66 5.91 12.38
CA GLU A 330 -17.72 5.69 13.36
C GLU A 330 -19.01 6.43 12.98
N ARG A 331 -18.92 7.67 12.49
CA ARG A 331 -20.09 8.51 12.15
C ARG A 331 -20.70 8.21 10.79
N LEU A 332 -19.90 7.87 9.80
CA LEU A 332 -20.41 7.52 8.47
C LEU A 332 -20.86 6.05 8.39
N GLY A 333 -20.28 5.20 9.22
CA GLY A 333 -20.57 3.77 9.23
C GLY A 333 -20.08 3.03 7.98
N GLY A 334 -20.47 1.76 7.88
CA GLY A 334 -20.18 0.89 6.73
C GLY A 334 -18.83 0.22 6.80
N ASP A 335 -18.60 -0.69 5.85
CA ASP A 335 -17.37 -1.46 5.78
C ASP A 335 -16.23 -0.67 5.10
N CYS A 336 -15.01 -0.77 5.64
CA CYS A 336 -13.84 -0.20 5.01
C CYS A 336 -13.47 -0.93 3.71
N TRP A 337 -13.87 -2.19 3.58
CA TRP A 337 -13.68 -3.03 2.41
C TRP A 337 -14.77 -4.14 2.39
N PRO A 338 -15.29 -4.57 1.22
CA PRO A 338 -14.88 -4.25 -0.13
C PRO A 338 -15.41 -2.93 -0.66
N GLY A 339 -14.73 -2.41 -1.69
CA GLY A 339 -15.18 -1.27 -2.46
C GLY A 339 -14.54 0.05 -2.07
N THR A 340 -15.18 1.16 -2.46
CA THR A 340 -14.61 2.51 -2.36
C THR A 340 -15.36 3.42 -1.37
N ALA A 341 -16.34 2.90 -0.62
CA ALA A 341 -17.12 3.68 0.36
C ALA A 341 -16.22 4.35 1.42
N VAL A 342 -15.16 3.67 1.83
CA VAL A 342 -14.14 4.19 2.74
C VAL A 342 -13.50 5.51 2.26
N ARG A 343 -13.59 5.85 0.98
CA ARG A 343 -13.11 7.14 0.48
C ARG A 343 -13.93 8.33 0.98
N CYS A 344 -15.20 8.14 1.37
CA CYS A 344 -15.97 9.19 2.04
C CYS A 344 -15.39 9.48 3.44
N VAL A 345 -15.08 8.41 4.19
CA VAL A 345 -14.37 8.52 5.49
C VAL A 345 -13.05 9.27 5.31
N GLY A 346 -12.25 8.86 4.32
CA GLY A 346 -10.99 9.48 4.00
C GLY A 346 -11.10 10.93 3.56
N LEU A 347 -12.13 11.31 2.82
CA LEU A 347 -12.38 12.70 2.43
C LEU A 347 -12.62 13.59 3.64
N GLY A 348 -13.44 13.13 4.59
CA GLY A 348 -13.69 13.84 5.84
C GLY A 348 -12.42 14.02 6.66
N ALA A 349 -11.72 12.90 6.92
CA ALA A 349 -10.47 12.92 7.69
C ALA A 349 -9.39 13.79 7.03
N GLU A 350 -9.23 13.74 5.70
CA GLU A 350 -8.26 14.60 4.99
C GLU A 350 -8.68 16.07 5.02
N SER A 351 -9.96 16.38 4.95
CA SER A 351 -10.43 17.76 5.03
C SER A 351 -10.12 18.37 6.40
N CYS A 352 -10.36 17.61 7.47
CA CYS A 352 -9.97 18.03 8.83
C CYS A 352 -8.44 18.02 9.02
N SER A 353 -7.71 17.07 8.46
CA SER A 353 -6.26 17.01 8.50
C SER A 353 -5.60 18.21 7.81
N GLN A 354 -6.12 18.61 6.66
CA GLN A 354 -5.68 19.82 5.96
C GLN A 354 -5.97 21.07 6.78
N ALA A 355 -7.19 21.21 7.30
CA ALA A 355 -7.57 22.35 8.14
C ALA A 355 -6.68 22.44 9.38
N ARG A 356 -6.41 21.33 10.07
CA ARG A 356 -5.53 21.27 11.23
C ARG A 356 -4.09 21.70 10.89
N ARG A 357 -3.54 21.19 9.79
CA ARG A 357 -2.21 21.58 9.32
C ARG A 357 -2.13 23.08 9.00
N VAL A 358 -3.15 23.62 8.33
CA VAL A 358 -3.25 25.05 8.02
C VAL A 358 -3.37 25.88 9.31
N HIS A 359 -4.19 25.43 10.27
CA HIS A 359 -4.34 26.08 11.57
C HIS A 359 -3.00 26.16 12.30
N TRP A 360 -2.29 25.05 12.47
CA TRP A 360 -0.99 24.98 13.13
C TRP A 360 0.06 25.88 12.47
N VAL A 361 0.17 25.85 11.15
CA VAL A 361 1.11 26.69 10.40
C VAL A 361 0.73 28.17 10.54
N ARG A 362 -0.55 28.53 10.47
CA ARG A 362 -1.03 29.88 10.61
C ARG A 362 -0.71 30.45 12.00
N GLU A 363 -1.05 29.71 13.05
CA GLU A 363 -0.78 30.10 14.43
C GLU A 363 0.72 30.28 14.67
N THR A 364 1.55 29.40 14.17
CA THR A 364 3.01 29.54 14.28
C THR A 364 3.53 30.77 13.53
N LEU A 365 3.00 31.07 12.34
CA LEU A 365 3.35 32.27 11.58
C LEU A 365 2.95 33.54 12.30
N SER A 366 1.81 33.54 13.00
CA SER A 366 1.33 34.72 13.77
C SER A 366 2.19 35.04 15.00
N GLN A 367 2.83 34.02 15.57
CA GLN A 367 3.69 34.11 16.76
C GLN A 367 5.13 34.53 16.45
N GLY A 368 5.55 34.48 15.18
CA GLY A 368 6.91 34.82 14.81
C GLY A 368 7.34 34.38 13.43
N LYS A 369 8.64 34.15 13.27
CA LYS A 369 9.21 33.74 11.99
C LYS A 369 9.14 32.23 11.85
N LEU A 370 8.24 31.73 11.00
CA LEU A 370 8.24 30.34 10.51
C LEU A 370 8.71 30.34 9.04
N ARG A 371 9.62 29.47 8.73
CA ARG A 371 9.98 29.16 7.35
C ARG A 371 9.06 28.04 6.83
N LEU A 372 8.27 28.35 5.79
CA LEU A 372 7.30 27.42 5.20
C LEU A 372 7.80 26.94 3.84
N VAL A 373 8.16 25.65 3.76
CA VAL A 373 8.64 25.00 2.52
C VAL A 373 7.61 24.00 2.06
N GLY A 374 7.09 24.13 0.84
CA GLY A 374 6.04 23.25 0.33
C GLY A 374 5.58 23.55 -1.07
N ASP A 375 4.46 22.93 -1.45
CA ASP A 375 3.85 23.11 -2.75
C ASP A 375 3.08 24.44 -2.87
N ASP A 376 2.75 24.82 -4.11
CA ASP A 376 2.02 26.08 -4.40
C ASP A 376 0.62 26.12 -3.78
N GLY A 377 0.02 24.96 -3.47
CA GLY A 377 -1.29 24.90 -2.81
C GLY A 377 -1.32 25.59 -1.43
N TRP A 378 -0.15 25.84 -0.83
CA TRP A 378 -0.08 26.67 0.38
C TRP A 378 -0.54 28.10 0.15
N ARG A 379 -0.32 28.68 -1.03
CA ARG A 379 -0.78 30.04 -1.38
C ARG A 379 -2.30 30.13 -1.45
N ASP A 380 -2.96 29.01 -1.80
CA ASP A 380 -4.44 28.96 -1.86
C ASP A 380 -5.07 28.90 -0.46
N VAL A 381 -4.44 28.15 0.46
CA VAL A 381 -4.99 27.91 1.81
C VAL A 381 -4.47 28.90 2.88
N LEU A 382 -3.35 29.57 2.61
CA LEU A 382 -2.75 30.63 3.42
C LEU A 382 -2.31 31.79 2.54
N PRO A 383 -3.25 32.60 2.02
CA PRO A 383 -2.93 33.75 1.18
C PRO A 383 -1.99 34.72 1.91
N GLY A 384 -0.92 35.16 1.24
CA GLY A 384 0.09 36.07 1.80
C GLY A 384 1.20 35.39 2.64
N ALA A 385 1.13 34.11 2.92
CA ALA A 385 2.22 33.41 3.60
C ALA A 385 3.48 33.33 2.70
N PRO A 386 4.69 33.53 3.26
CA PRO A 386 5.94 33.38 2.50
C PRO A 386 6.28 31.93 2.29
N VAL A 387 5.80 31.35 1.17
CA VAL A 387 6.01 29.96 0.81
C VAL A 387 7.26 29.80 -0.04
N GLU A 388 8.22 29.01 0.43
CA GLU A 388 9.40 28.60 -0.32
C GLU A 388 9.10 27.34 -1.15
N PRO A 389 9.75 27.16 -2.33
CA PRO A 389 9.53 26.01 -3.18
C PRO A 389 9.95 24.70 -2.49
N PRO A 390 9.39 23.54 -2.91
CA PRO A 390 9.76 22.24 -2.39
C PRO A 390 11.26 21.98 -2.55
N VAL A 391 11.85 21.35 -1.53
CA VAL A 391 13.26 20.95 -1.51
C VAL A 391 13.36 19.46 -1.82
N ASP A 392 14.38 19.07 -2.58
CA ASP A 392 14.64 17.66 -2.89
C ASP A 392 14.99 16.88 -1.61
N TYR A 393 14.32 15.73 -1.46
CA TYR A 393 14.43 14.89 -0.27
C TYR A 393 15.84 14.34 -0.05
N TYR A 394 16.52 13.96 -1.11
CA TYR A 394 17.84 13.32 -1.04
C TYR A 394 19.01 14.31 -1.07
N ALA A 395 18.80 15.52 -1.56
CA ALA A 395 19.86 16.51 -1.72
C ALA A 395 19.81 17.65 -0.68
N GLY A 396 18.74 18.45 -0.67
CA GLY A 396 18.69 19.70 0.10
C GLY A 396 18.07 19.58 1.50
N LEU A 397 17.20 18.58 1.70
CA LEU A 397 16.43 18.45 2.94
C LEU A 397 17.31 18.17 4.19
N PRO A 398 18.37 17.32 4.13
CA PRO A 398 19.22 17.10 5.30
C PRO A 398 19.87 18.37 5.84
N GLU A 399 20.42 19.23 4.97
CA GLU A 399 21.01 20.49 5.35
C GLU A 399 19.96 21.46 5.90
N LEU A 400 18.79 21.50 5.29
CA LEU A 400 17.69 22.35 5.74
C LEU A 400 17.26 22.00 7.17
N TYR A 401 17.15 20.71 7.50
CA TYR A 401 16.88 20.26 8.86
C TYR A 401 17.99 20.63 9.84
N ALA A 402 19.25 20.43 9.45
CA ALA A 402 20.40 20.72 10.31
C ALA A 402 20.54 22.20 10.70
N ARG A 403 20.15 23.12 9.80
CA ARG A 403 20.26 24.59 10.00
C ARG A 403 19.05 25.22 10.71
N SER A 404 17.91 24.55 10.74
CA SER A 404 16.68 25.10 11.31
C SER A 404 16.73 25.10 12.84
N GLY A 405 16.21 26.15 13.48
CA GLY A 405 16.14 26.24 14.94
C GLY A 405 15.33 25.09 15.53
N ALA A 406 14.23 24.76 14.89
CA ALA A 406 13.46 23.53 15.10
C ALA A 406 12.65 23.18 13.83
N VAL A 407 12.20 21.94 13.72
CA VAL A 407 11.28 21.48 12.67
C VAL A 407 9.94 21.16 13.31
N LEU A 408 8.88 21.75 12.80
CA LEU A 408 7.51 21.48 13.24
C LEU A 408 6.92 20.31 12.46
N ASN A 409 6.35 19.33 13.17
CA ASN A 409 5.53 18.28 12.59
C ASN A 409 4.08 18.39 13.04
N VAL A 410 3.16 18.13 12.12
CA VAL A 410 1.73 17.96 12.38
C VAL A 410 1.32 16.62 11.77
N THR A 411 0.84 15.72 12.60
CA THR A 411 0.45 14.36 12.21
C THR A 411 -0.81 14.39 11.36
N SER A 412 -0.86 13.53 10.33
CA SER A 412 -2.02 13.39 9.46
C SER A 412 -3.16 12.65 10.18
N LEU A 413 -4.38 13.20 10.13
CA LEU A 413 -5.58 12.55 10.67
C LEU A 413 -6.03 11.32 9.85
N LEU A 414 -5.42 11.06 8.71
CA LEU A 414 -5.58 9.80 7.96
C LEU A 414 -4.79 8.64 8.58
N LEU A 415 -3.77 8.93 9.38
CA LEU A 415 -2.88 7.99 10.07
C LEU A 415 -2.63 8.52 11.50
N PRO A 416 -3.66 8.54 12.37
CA PRO A 416 -3.63 9.30 13.61
C PRO A 416 -2.61 8.80 14.64
N HIS A 417 -2.28 7.50 14.60
CA HIS A 417 -1.30 6.88 15.50
C HIS A 417 0.05 6.60 14.82
N SER A 418 0.28 7.13 13.61
CA SER A 418 1.51 6.92 12.87
C SER A 418 2.57 7.97 13.21
N LEU A 419 3.79 7.64 12.83
CA LEU A 419 4.93 8.56 12.80
C LEU A 419 5.25 8.91 11.35
N SER A 420 5.37 10.21 11.08
CA SER A 420 5.85 10.67 9.77
C SER A 420 7.36 10.42 9.63
N GLN A 421 7.87 10.46 8.41
CA GLN A 421 9.30 10.34 8.13
C GLN A 421 10.13 11.38 8.90
N ARG A 422 9.57 12.55 9.19
CA ARG A 422 10.23 13.62 9.98
C ARG A 422 10.62 13.17 11.39
N HIS A 423 9.84 12.28 12.03
CA HIS A 423 10.15 11.76 13.37
C HIS A 423 11.46 10.96 13.42
N PHE A 424 11.93 10.50 12.28
CA PHE A 424 13.19 9.77 12.14
C PHE A 424 14.29 10.66 11.55
N ASP A 425 14.00 11.34 10.47
CA ASP A 425 14.99 12.02 9.64
C ASP A 425 15.54 13.30 10.27
N VAL A 426 14.70 14.09 10.95
CA VAL A 426 15.13 15.36 11.54
C VAL A 426 16.25 15.15 12.55
N TRP A 427 16.08 14.19 13.45
CA TRP A 427 17.10 13.87 14.46
C TRP A 427 18.38 13.34 13.84
N ALA A 428 18.25 12.45 12.84
CA ALA A 428 19.39 11.91 12.12
C ALA A 428 20.20 13.00 11.41
N ALA A 429 19.53 14.03 10.90
CA ALA A 429 20.12 15.19 10.26
C ALA A 429 20.55 16.30 11.23
N HIS A 430 20.81 15.99 12.50
CA HIS A 430 21.20 16.96 13.54
C HIS A 430 20.14 18.06 13.86
N GLY A 431 18.91 17.90 13.37
CA GLY A 431 17.82 18.83 13.67
C GLY A 431 17.18 18.61 15.03
N LEU A 432 16.32 19.53 15.44
CA LEU A 432 15.45 19.45 16.59
C LEU A 432 14.01 19.35 16.07
N LEU A 433 13.29 18.27 16.41
CA LEU A 433 11.88 18.09 16.04
C LEU A 433 10.97 18.51 17.18
N LEU A 434 9.93 19.29 16.87
CA LEU A 434 8.78 19.52 17.74
C LEU A 434 7.53 19.01 17.03
N SER A 435 6.76 18.17 17.68
CA SER A 435 5.61 17.50 17.07
C SER A 435 4.39 17.55 17.96
N ASP A 436 3.23 17.57 17.31
CA ASP A 436 1.97 17.26 17.98
C ASP A 436 2.05 15.86 18.64
N ALA A 437 1.24 15.67 19.67
CA ALA A 437 1.14 14.39 20.36
C ALA A 437 0.44 13.37 19.47
N THR A 438 1.11 12.23 19.21
CA THR A 438 0.53 11.05 18.56
C THR A 438 0.89 9.81 19.37
N PRO A 439 -0.01 8.82 19.51
CA PRO A 439 0.29 7.55 20.15
C PRO A 439 1.49 6.80 19.55
N GLY A 440 1.79 7.02 18.27
CA GLY A 440 2.97 6.44 17.63
C GLY A 440 4.30 6.76 18.30
N LEU A 441 4.38 7.84 19.08
CA LEU A 441 5.57 8.21 19.86
C LEU A 441 5.91 7.20 20.97
N GLU A 442 4.99 6.33 21.36
CA GLU A 442 5.21 5.31 22.39
C GLU A 442 6.27 4.24 22.03
N ILE A 443 6.67 4.16 20.75
CA ILE A 443 7.79 3.30 20.34
C ILE A 443 9.15 3.81 20.84
N PHE A 444 9.22 5.04 21.34
CA PHE A 444 10.40 5.70 21.87
C PHE A 444 10.32 5.90 23.38
N PRO A 445 11.45 6.01 24.10
CA PRO A 445 11.45 6.34 25.51
C PRO A 445 10.75 7.66 25.81
N ALA A 446 9.94 7.71 26.88
CA ALA A 446 9.23 8.92 27.29
C ALA A 446 10.17 10.11 27.56
N SER A 447 11.37 9.86 28.07
CA SER A 447 12.41 10.90 28.27
C SER A 447 12.82 11.63 26.98
N LEU A 448 12.64 10.98 25.83
CA LEU A 448 12.88 11.59 24.52
C LEU A 448 11.62 12.23 23.94
N THR A 449 10.46 11.66 24.17
CA THR A 449 9.23 12.14 23.53
C THR A 449 8.57 13.29 24.27
N GLU A 450 8.59 13.33 25.61
CA GLU A 450 7.92 14.38 26.38
C GLU A 450 8.44 15.81 26.10
N PRO A 451 9.77 16.05 26.01
CA PRO A 451 10.26 17.41 25.72
C PRO A 451 9.88 17.96 24.35
N MET A 452 9.68 17.08 23.36
CA MET A 452 9.38 17.50 21.99
C MET A 452 7.88 17.62 21.68
N ARG A 453 7.01 17.17 22.57
CA ARG A 453 5.55 17.18 22.36
C ARG A 453 4.97 18.59 22.48
N LEU A 454 4.11 18.92 21.54
CA LEU A 454 3.25 20.10 21.56
C LEU A 454 1.79 19.62 21.68
N ARG A 455 1.02 20.19 22.58
CA ARG A 455 -0.43 19.91 22.69
C ARG A 455 -1.24 20.76 21.72
N ARG A 456 -0.78 21.98 21.48
CA ARG A 456 -1.38 22.98 20.60
C ARG A 456 -0.30 23.88 20.00
N PRO A 457 -0.56 24.59 18.90
CA PRO A 457 0.44 25.46 18.26
C PRO A 457 0.97 26.57 19.20
N ALA A 458 0.15 27.02 20.13
CA ALA A 458 0.53 28.07 21.11
C ALA A 458 1.66 27.62 22.06
N ASP A 459 1.94 26.34 22.21
CA ASP A 459 3.01 25.82 23.08
C ASP A 459 4.40 25.97 22.44
N LEU A 460 4.49 26.27 21.15
CA LEU A 460 5.75 26.27 20.39
C LEU A 460 6.76 27.32 20.89
N PRO A 461 6.40 28.59 21.16
CA PRO A 461 7.35 29.59 21.65
C PRO A 461 8.01 29.18 22.96
N GLU A 462 7.23 28.75 23.96
CA GLU A 462 7.73 28.27 25.24
C GLU A 462 8.71 27.11 25.08
N ARG A 463 8.41 26.15 24.20
CA ARG A 463 9.30 25.01 23.92
C ARG A 463 10.61 25.47 23.26
N LEU A 464 10.53 26.38 22.29
CA LEU A 464 11.72 26.94 21.65
C LEU A 464 12.61 27.68 22.65
N GLU A 465 12.01 28.51 23.55
CA GLU A 465 12.73 29.19 24.60
C GLU A 465 13.40 28.24 25.58
N ALA A 466 12.71 27.15 25.99
CA ALA A 466 13.26 26.14 26.86
C ALA A 466 14.48 25.42 26.24
N PHE A 467 14.46 25.12 24.97
CA PHE A 467 15.61 24.55 24.26
C PHE A 467 16.73 25.57 24.04
N ALA A 468 16.41 26.84 23.77
CA ALA A 468 17.39 27.91 23.58
C ALA A 468 18.10 28.28 24.89
N ALA A 469 17.42 28.20 26.04
CA ALA A 469 17.95 28.53 27.35
C ALA A 469 19.12 27.65 27.81
N SER A 470 19.26 26.43 27.25
CA SER A 470 20.29 25.46 27.60
C SER A 470 20.85 24.74 26.39
N PRO A 471 21.69 25.40 25.57
CA PRO A 471 22.21 24.80 24.33
C PRO A 471 22.92 23.46 24.53
N GLU A 472 23.70 23.30 25.59
CA GLU A 472 24.41 22.05 25.93
C GLU A 472 23.44 20.90 26.20
N LYS A 473 22.36 21.15 26.95
CA LYS A 473 21.32 20.15 27.21
C LYS A 473 20.55 19.80 25.94
N THR A 474 20.32 20.77 25.09
CA THR A 474 19.67 20.57 23.79
C THR A 474 20.53 19.71 22.87
N GLU A 475 21.84 19.94 22.82
CA GLU A 475 22.75 19.07 22.07
C GLU A 475 22.80 17.64 22.64
N ALA A 476 22.85 17.48 23.94
CA ALA A 476 22.81 16.18 24.59
C ALA A 476 21.47 15.44 24.29
N PHE A 477 20.37 16.16 24.28
CA PHE A 477 19.05 15.63 23.92
C PHE A 477 18.97 15.18 22.45
N CYS A 478 19.46 15.98 21.52
CA CYS A 478 19.55 15.59 20.10
C CYS A 478 20.49 14.40 19.89
N ALA A 479 21.60 14.34 20.65
CA ALA A 479 22.54 13.22 20.61
C ALA A 479 21.85 11.91 21.09
N ALA A 480 21.09 11.96 22.19
CA ALA A 480 20.34 10.81 22.70
C ALA A 480 19.30 10.30 21.69
N TRP A 481 18.58 11.20 20.98
CA TRP A 481 17.70 10.80 19.88
C TRP A 481 18.46 10.10 18.75
N ARG A 482 19.64 10.63 18.35
CA ARG A 482 20.45 10.00 17.31
C ARG A 482 20.93 8.61 17.71
N GLU A 483 21.32 8.42 18.97
CA GLU A 483 21.73 7.13 19.51
C GLU A 483 20.57 6.12 19.45
N GLU A 484 19.37 6.48 19.96
CA GLU A 484 18.17 5.66 19.91
C GLU A 484 17.82 5.23 18.49
N LEU A 485 17.82 6.20 17.56
CA LEU A 485 17.49 5.92 16.16
C LEU A 485 18.53 5.01 15.50
N ARG A 486 19.83 5.24 15.76
CA ARG A 486 20.91 4.41 15.20
C ARG A 486 20.85 2.97 15.72
N ALA A 487 20.52 2.81 16.98
CA ALA A 487 20.43 1.50 17.61
C ALA A 487 19.22 0.67 17.13
N LYS A 488 18.06 1.31 16.90
CA LYS A 488 16.79 0.58 16.78
C LYS A 488 15.95 0.90 15.54
N HIS A 489 16.19 2.01 14.85
CA HIS A 489 15.26 2.54 13.86
C HIS A 489 15.86 2.76 12.46
N GLY A 490 16.75 1.85 12.01
CA GLY A 490 17.22 1.78 10.63
C GLY A 490 16.36 0.86 9.76
N TYR A 491 16.36 1.07 8.43
CA TYR A 491 15.63 0.19 7.48
C TYR A 491 16.17 -1.25 7.48
N ALA A 492 17.44 -1.47 7.78
CA ALA A 492 18.00 -2.82 7.95
C ALA A 492 17.27 -3.58 9.09
N ARG A 493 16.99 -2.91 10.23
CA ARG A 493 16.18 -3.49 11.30
C ARG A 493 14.76 -3.82 10.87
N ARG A 494 14.13 -2.99 10.03
CA ARG A 494 12.79 -3.27 9.47
C ARG A 494 12.82 -4.52 8.60
N LEU A 495 13.81 -4.66 7.71
CA LEU A 495 13.97 -5.87 6.89
C LEU A 495 14.26 -7.12 7.74
N GLN A 496 15.14 -7.03 8.76
CA GLN A 496 15.36 -8.14 9.69
C GLN A 496 14.07 -8.59 10.38
N THR A 497 13.24 -7.63 10.82
CA THR A 497 11.92 -7.92 11.39
C THR A 497 11.03 -8.68 10.40
N LEU A 498 10.96 -8.23 9.14
CA LEU A 498 10.18 -8.89 8.11
C LEU A 498 10.66 -10.31 7.83
N TRP A 499 11.98 -10.55 7.78
CA TRP A 499 12.53 -11.90 7.59
C TRP A 499 12.18 -12.83 8.74
N ARG A 500 12.27 -12.35 9.99
CA ARG A 500 11.89 -13.13 11.17
C ARG A 500 10.39 -13.49 11.14
N LEU A 501 9.53 -12.51 10.88
CA LEU A 501 8.08 -12.72 10.79
C LEU A 501 7.72 -13.74 9.69
N ARG A 502 8.45 -13.73 8.56
CA ARG A 502 8.29 -14.74 7.51
C ARG A 502 8.60 -16.16 7.99
N GLU A 503 9.63 -16.33 8.82
CA GLU A 503 10.00 -17.63 9.37
C GLU A 503 8.96 -18.16 10.36
N GLU A 504 8.30 -17.26 11.09
CA GLU A 504 7.20 -17.59 12.01
C GLU A 504 5.96 -18.10 11.25
N ASP A 505 5.64 -17.52 10.08
CA ASP A 505 4.51 -17.94 9.22
C ASP A 505 4.73 -19.31 8.56
N GLY A 506 5.97 -19.70 8.35
CA GLY A 506 6.34 -20.99 7.74
C GLY A 506 6.36 -22.18 8.70
N ARG A 507 6.10 -21.95 9.98
CA ARG A 507 5.97 -22.97 11.01
C ARG A 507 4.53 -23.27 11.34
#